data_8ba53a8391b7c84e69c41fe8f59f5024
#
_entry.id   8ba53a8391b7c84e69c41fe8f59f5024
#
_cell.length_a   1.000
_cell.length_b   1.000
_cell.length_c   1.000
_cell.angle_alpha   90.00
_cell.angle_beta   90.00
_cell.angle_gamma   90.00
#
_symmetry.space_group_name_H-M   'P 1'
#
loop_
_entity.id
_entity.type
_entity.pdbx_description
1 polymer ?
#
loop_
_entity_poly.entity_id
_entity_poly.type
_entity_poly.pdbx_seq_one_letter_code
_entity_poly.pdbx_strand_id
1 'polypeptide(L)'
;MSERKTIYVETTVPSYITGKPSRDVLTAFRQNISRYFWENERHNFDLFSSKYVEEECSKGDKEAAKRRTDFIRELPYLPENEDIIELAEIYFNLLNIHPKARMDSFHIALCVVHKIDYLLSWNFTHLGHDAEMELRSYNNEKGIFTPRLLTVDNLLQIIEEER
;
A
#
# COMPACT_ATOMS: atom_id res chain seq x y z
N MET A 1 -15.02 21.90 5.69
CA MET A 1 -14.59 21.00 4.61
C MET A 1 -13.77 19.86 5.22
N SER A 2 -14.11 18.62 4.88
CA SER A 2 -13.28 17.50 5.29
C SER A 2 -11.99 17.50 4.46
N GLU A 3 -10.87 17.29 5.14
CA GLU A 3 -9.59 17.10 4.49
C GLU A 3 -9.65 15.83 3.62
N ARG A 4 -8.99 15.89 2.45
CA ARG A 4 -8.90 14.71 1.58
C ARG A 4 -8.08 13.64 2.29
N LYS A 5 -8.56 12.40 2.22
CA LYS A 5 -7.81 11.28 2.76
C LYS A 5 -6.59 10.98 1.90
N THR A 6 -5.52 10.54 2.54
CA THR A 6 -4.26 10.20 1.89
C THR A 6 -4.14 8.69 1.71
N ILE A 7 -3.58 8.28 0.58
CA ILE A 7 -3.34 6.88 0.25
C ILE A 7 -1.89 6.68 -0.16
N TYR A 8 -1.26 5.66 0.40
CA TYR A 8 0.03 5.15 -0.06
C TYR A 8 -0.22 3.95 -0.97
N VAL A 9 0.29 4.01 -2.20
CA VAL A 9 0.09 2.98 -3.22
C VAL A 9 1.31 2.07 -3.26
N GLU A 10 1.12 0.83 -2.84
CA GLU A 10 2.18 -0.19 -2.78
C GLU A 10 2.27 -0.93 -4.12
N THR A 11 3.35 -1.66 -4.33
CA THR A 11 3.75 -2.28 -5.60
C THR A 11 2.70 -3.18 -6.24
N THR A 12 1.89 -3.88 -5.45
CA THR A 12 0.88 -4.79 -6.00
C THR A 12 -0.22 -4.06 -6.77
N VAL A 13 -0.50 -2.81 -6.40
CA VAL A 13 -1.54 -2.03 -7.09
C VAL A 13 -1.13 -1.71 -8.52
N PRO A 14 0.03 -1.06 -8.79
CA PRO A 14 0.46 -0.88 -10.17
C PRO A 14 0.66 -2.19 -10.93
N SER A 15 1.07 -3.26 -10.25
CA SER A 15 1.22 -4.56 -10.90
C SER A 15 -0.09 -5.08 -11.50
N TYR A 16 -1.19 -4.98 -10.75
CA TYR A 16 -2.49 -5.41 -11.27
C TYR A 16 -3.07 -4.42 -12.29
N ILE A 17 -2.86 -3.12 -12.11
CA ILE A 17 -3.39 -2.10 -13.03
C ILE A 17 -2.71 -2.21 -14.41
N THR A 18 -1.38 -2.38 -14.45
CA THR A 18 -0.60 -2.35 -15.69
C THR A 18 -0.38 -3.72 -16.30
N GLY A 19 -0.73 -4.80 -15.59
CA GLY A 19 -0.53 -6.17 -16.05
C GLY A 19 -1.40 -6.52 -17.24
N LYS A 20 -0.94 -7.46 -18.06
CA LYS A 20 -1.75 -8.00 -19.15
C LYS A 20 -2.96 -8.73 -18.59
N PRO A 21 -4.14 -8.66 -19.24
CA PRO A 21 -5.33 -9.35 -18.76
C PRO A 21 -5.06 -10.83 -18.48
N SER A 22 -5.44 -11.28 -17.30
CA SER A 22 -5.23 -12.66 -16.85
C SER A 22 -6.47 -13.52 -17.07
N ARG A 23 -6.26 -14.81 -17.30
CA ARG A 23 -7.33 -15.82 -17.36
C ARG A 23 -7.62 -16.41 -15.97
N ASP A 24 -6.70 -16.21 -15.03
CA ASP A 24 -6.93 -16.62 -13.65
C ASP A 24 -7.99 -15.73 -13.01
N VAL A 25 -9.02 -16.35 -12.43
CA VAL A 25 -10.20 -15.63 -11.90
C VAL A 25 -9.82 -14.62 -10.82
N LEU A 26 -8.99 -15.03 -9.87
CA LEU A 26 -8.58 -14.16 -8.77
C LEU A 26 -7.73 -12.99 -9.27
N THR A 27 -6.77 -13.26 -10.14
CA THR A 27 -5.92 -12.22 -10.73
C THR A 27 -6.75 -11.23 -11.55
N ALA A 28 -7.66 -11.75 -12.39
CA ALA A 28 -8.55 -10.91 -13.20
C ALA A 28 -9.43 -10.02 -12.32
N PHE A 29 -9.96 -10.55 -11.22
CA PHE A 29 -10.75 -9.79 -10.24
C PHE A 29 -9.93 -8.62 -9.69
N ARG A 30 -8.70 -8.90 -9.22
CA ARG A 30 -7.83 -7.86 -8.65
C ARG A 30 -7.44 -6.80 -9.69
N GLN A 31 -7.18 -7.22 -10.93
CA GLN A 31 -6.92 -6.30 -12.04
C GLN A 31 -8.11 -5.38 -12.30
N ASN A 32 -9.30 -5.93 -12.42
CA ASN A 32 -10.51 -5.17 -12.73
C ASN A 32 -10.86 -4.19 -11.60
N ILE A 33 -10.80 -4.63 -10.36
CA ILE A 33 -11.08 -3.80 -9.18
C ILE A 33 -10.05 -2.68 -9.05
N SER A 34 -8.77 -2.98 -9.25
CA SER A 34 -7.70 -1.98 -9.17
C SER A 34 -7.86 -0.91 -10.26
N ARG A 35 -8.18 -1.32 -11.47
CA ARG A 35 -8.45 -0.38 -12.58
C ARG A 35 -9.67 0.47 -12.33
N TYR A 36 -10.76 -0.14 -11.82
CA TYR A 36 -11.97 0.60 -11.46
C TYR A 36 -11.66 1.72 -10.45
N PHE A 37 -10.95 1.39 -9.38
CA PHE A 37 -10.55 2.37 -8.38
C PHE A 37 -9.75 3.50 -9.03
N TRP A 38 -8.76 3.14 -9.86
CA TRP A 38 -7.88 4.13 -10.48
C TRP A 38 -8.62 5.07 -11.41
N GLU A 39 -9.55 4.55 -12.19
CA GLU A 39 -10.29 5.33 -13.17
C GLU A 39 -11.41 6.17 -12.54
N ASN A 40 -12.04 5.68 -11.49
CA ASN A 40 -13.28 6.26 -10.97
C ASN A 40 -13.16 6.93 -9.60
N GLU A 41 -12.23 6.50 -8.75
CA GLU A 41 -12.21 6.93 -7.34
C GLU A 41 -10.93 7.66 -6.94
N ARG A 42 -9.82 7.46 -7.61
CA ARG A 42 -8.52 8.01 -7.20
C ARG A 42 -8.53 9.53 -7.01
N HIS A 43 -9.35 10.22 -7.79
CA HIS A 43 -9.40 11.70 -7.78
C HIS A 43 -9.93 12.27 -6.46
N ASN A 44 -10.53 11.44 -5.63
CA ASN A 44 -11.05 11.85 -4.33
C ASN A 44 -10.00 11.81 -3.23
N PHE A 45 -8.80 11.36 -3.54
CA PHE A 45 -7.72 11.13 -2.57
C PHE A 45 -6.43 11.81 -2.99
N ASP A 46 -5.56 12.06 -2.01
CA ASP A 46 -4.18 12.46 -2.27
C ASP A 46 -3.32 11.20 -2.25
N LEU A 47 -2.69 10.90 -3.38
CA LEU A 47 -1.98 9.64 -3.60
C LEU A 47 -0.48 9.85 -3.49
N PHE A 48 0.19 8.91 -2.83
CA PHE A 48 1.64 8.90 -2.63
C PHE A 48 2.22 7.51 -2.89
N SER A 49 3.50 7.47 -3.20
CA SER A 49 4.25 6.22 -3.25
C SER A 49 5.65 6.45 -2.64
N SER A 50 6.63 5.67 -3.01
CA SER A 50 7.99 5.78 -2.47
C SER A 50 9.02 5.20 -3.41
N LYS A 51 10.30 5.48 -3.10
CA LYS A 51 11.43 4.84 -3.78
C LYS A 51 11.45 3.33 -3.57
N TYR A 52 10.98 2.85 -2.41
CA TYR A 52 10.89 1.41 -2.16
C TYR A 52 9.95 0.73 -3.14
N VAL A 53 8.81 1.35 -3.42
CA VAL A 53 7.87 0.84 -4.42
C VAL A 53 8.49 0.90 -5.82
N GLU A 54 9.17 1.99 -6.16
CA GLU A 54 9.83 2.09 -7.46
C GLU A 54 10.86 0.98 -7.66
N GLU A 55 11.68 0.69 -6.64
CA GLU A 55 12.65 -0.40 -6.69
C GLU A 55 11.97 -1.76 -6.90
N GLU A 56 10.90 -2.04 -6.15
CA GLU A 56 10.15 -3.27 -6.32
C GLU A 56 9.54 -3.37 -7.71
N CYS A 57 8.99 -2.28 -8.23
CA CYS A 57 8.40 -2.21 -9.56
C CYS A 57 9.42 -2.49 -10.67
N SER A 58 10.70 -2.18 -10.44
CA SER A 58 11.77 -2.32 -11.42
C SER A 58 12.27 -3.76 -11.61
N LYS A 59 11.81 -4.69 -10.78
CA LYS A 59 12.25 -6.09 -10.79
C LYS A 59 11.43 -6.96 -11.74
N GLY A 60 12.02 -8.07 -12.18
CA GLY A 60 11.34 -9.07 -13.00
C GLY A 60 11.40 -8.77 -14.48
N ASP A 61 10.38 -9.18 -15.22
CA ASP A 61 10.32 -8.99 -16.68
C ASP A 61 10.45 -7.50 -17.05
N LYS A 62 11.32 -7.22 -18.02
CA LYS A 62 11.67 -5.83 -18.36
C LYS A 62 10.49 -4.99 -18.84
N GLU A 63 9.62 -5.57 -19.67
CA GLU A 63 8.45 -4.85 -20.20
C GLU A 63 7.43 -4.57 -19.09
N ALA A 64 7.15 -5.57 -18.26
CA ALA A 64 6.25 -5.43 -17.13
C ALA A 64 6.80 -4.43 -16.12
N ALA A 65 8.10 -4.52 -15.81
CA ALA A 65 8.76 -3.59 -14.90
C ALA A 65 8.69 -2.15 -15.42
N LYS A 66 8.88 -1.95 -16.72
CA LYS A 66 8.77 -0.61 -17.31
C LYS A 66 7.36 -0.03 -17.15
N ARG A 67 6.33 -0.83 -17.41
CA ARG A 67 4.94 -0.37 -17.25
C ARG A 67 4.65 0.04 -15.80
N ARG A 68 5.06 -0.79 -14.84
CA ARG A 68 4.86 -0.50 -13.41
C ARG A 68 5.62 0.74 -12.97
N THR A 69 6.88 0.87 -13.38
CA THR A 69 7.74 1.99 -13.00
C THR A 69 7.23 3.29 -13.60
N ASP A 70 6.87 3.31 -14.89
CA ASP A 70 6.28 4.48 -15.52
C ASP A 70 5.00 4.92 -14.82
N PHE A 71 4.18 3.97 -14.41
CA PHE A 71 2.94 4.23 -13.68
C PHE A 71 3.21 4.88 -12.32
N ILE A 72 4.11 4.30 -11.52
CA ILE A 72 4.33 4.75 -10.16
C ILE A 72 5.05 6.11 -10.10
N ARG A 73 5.88 6.42 -11.09
CA ARG A 73 6.61 7.69 -11.16
C ARG A 73 5.70 8.92 -11.31
N GLU A 74 4.45 8.72 -11.70
CA GLU A 74 3.46 9.79 -11.77
C GLU A 74 3.03 10.28 -10.38
N LEU A 75 3.29 9.51 -9.33
CA LEU A 75 2.90 9.85 -7.96
C LEU A 75 4.03 10.54 -7.21
N PRO A 76 3.72 11.49 -6.31
CA PRO A 76 4.73 12.03 -5.40
C PRO A 76 5.22 10.94 -4.44
N TYR A 77 6.50 10.98 -4.11
CA TYR A 77 7.12 10.02 -3.22
C TYR A 77 7.29 10.59 -1.82
N LEU A 78 6.94 9.79 -0.82
CA LEU A 78 7.19 10.12 0.57
C LEU A 78 8.70 9.97 0.84
N PRO A 79 9.34 10.98 1.46
CA PRO A 79 10.78 10.87 1.75
C PRO A 79 11.06 9.88 2.87
N GLU A 80 12.16 9.16 2.75
CA GLU A 80 12.64 8.26 3.80
C GLU A 80 13.57 9.00 4.76
N ASN A 81 13.71 8.48 5.98
CA ASN A 81 14.67 8.96 6.97
C ASN A 81 15.05 7.82 7.91
N GLU A 82 15.97 8.10 8.85
CA GLU A 82 16.42 7.09 9.80
C GLU A 82 15.31 6.56 10.71
N ASP A 83 14.36 7.41 11.08
CA ASP A 83 13.22 7.02 11.92
C ASP A 83 12.39 5.92 11.25
N ILE A 84 12.22 6.01 9.94
CA ILE A 84 11.49 5.00 9.15
C ILE A 84 12.23 3.67 9.19
N ILE A 85 13.56 3.69 9.04
CA ILE A 85 14.37 2.47 9.05
C ILE A 85 14.28 1.78 10.42
N GLU A 86 14.41 2.54 11.49
CA GLU A 86 14.29 2.01 12.86
C GLU A 86 12.91 1.45 13.13
N LEU A 87 11.88 2.19 12.75
CA LEU A 87 10.49 1.77 12.94
C LEU A 87 10.16 0.53 12.11
N ALA A 88 10.67 0.45 10.89
CA ALA A 88 10.50 -0.72 10.03
C ALA A 88 11.07 -1.98 10.68
N GLU A 89 12.23 -1.88 11.33
CA GLU A 89 12.83 -3.00 12.03
C GLU A 89 11.96 -3.45 13.21
N ILE A 90 11.42 -2.49 13.96
CA ILE A 90 10.49 -2.77 15.06
C ILE A 90 9.27 -3.52 14.53
N TYR A 91 8.65 -3.03 13.47
CA TYR A 91 7.45 -3.66 12.90
C TYR A 91 7.73 -5.02 12.26
N PHE A 92 8.89 -5.18 11.65
CA PHE A 92 9.30 -6.47 11.11
C PHE A 92 9.26 -7.56 12.17
N ASN A 93 9.79 -7.27 13.35
CA ASN A 93 9.80 -8.21 14.47
C ASN A 93 8.44 -8.33 15.15
N LEU A 94 7.78 -7.20 15.41
CA LEU A 94 6.48 -7.14 16.09
C LEU A 94 5.41 -7.96 15.35
N LEU A 95 5.33 -7.78 14.03
CA LEU A 95 4.30 -8.40 13.20
C LEU A 95 4.70 -9.76 12.67
N ASN A 96 5.88 -10.24 13.03
CA ASN A 96 6.39 -11.54 12.61
C ASN A 96 6.41 -11.69 11.08
N ILE A 97 6.84 -10.63 10.41
CA ILE A 97 6.85 -10.57 8.95
C ILE A 97 7.90 -11.54 8.41
N HIS A 98 7.52 -12.33 7.40
CA HIS A 98 8.44 -13.26 6.76
C HIS A 98 9.62 -12.49 6.14
N PRO A 99 10.87 -12.98 6.23
CA PRO A 99 12.04 -12.28 5.66
C PRO A 99 11.89 -11.89 4.18
N LYS A 100 11.20 -12.70 3.38
CA LYS A 100 10.93 -12.40 1.97
C LYS A 100 9.99 -11.22 1.77
N ALA A 101 9.19 -10.88 2.79
CA ALA A 101 8.25 -9.78 2.78
C ALA A 101 8.74 -8.58 3.61
N ARG A 102 10.04 -8.49 3.90
CA ARG A 102 10.62 -7.43 4.73
C ARG A 102 10.22 -6.03 4.29
N MET A 103 10.06 -5.80 2.99
CA MET A 103 9.67 -4.48 2.46
C MET A 103 8.30 -4.03 2.96
N ASP A 104 7.41 -4.94 3.34
CA ASP A 104 6.11 -4.58 3.91
C ASP A 104 6.27 -3.75 5.18
N SER A 105 7.30 -4.04 5.99
CA SER A 105 7.58 -3.27 7.21
C SER A 105 7.99 -1.83 6.89
N PHE A 106 8.72 -1.61 5.79
CA PHE A 106 9.09 -0.26 5.35
C PHE A 106 7.88 0.52 4.84
N HIS A 107 7.00 -0.13 4.09
CA HIS A 107 5.76 0.50 3.63
C HIS A 107 4.88 0.94 4.80
N ILE A 108 4.74 0.07 5.81
CA ILE A 108 3.98 0.40 7.02
C ILE A 108 4.64 1.57 7.76
N ALA A 109 5.96 1.52 7.97
CA ALA A 109 6.69 2.56 8.69
C ALA A 109 6.57 3.93 7.99
N LEU A 110 6.68 3.96 6.65
CA LEU A 110 6.48 5.19 5.87
C LEU A 110 5.09 5.80 6.14
N CYS A 111 4.07 4.97 6.11
CA CYS A 111 2.69 5.42 6.34
C CYS A 111 2.49 5.94 7.76
N VAL A 112 3.12 5.32 8.74
CA VAL A 112 3.03 5.75 10.14
C VAL A 112 3.71 7.11 10.34
N VAL A 113 4.95 7.25 9.88
CA VAL A 113 5.74 8.48 10.06
C VAL A 113 5.09 9.66 9.33
N HIS A 114 4.59 9.45 8.13
CA HIS A 114 3.95 10.49 7.33
C HIS A 114 2.44 10.64 7.58
N LYS A 115 1.90 9.87 8.53
CA LYS A 115 0.47 9.92 8.91
C LYS A 115 -0.48 9.72 7.71
N ILE A 116 -0.17 8.74 6.89
CA ILE A 116 -1.01 8.37 5.74
C ILE A 116 -2.23 7.61 6.25
N ASP A 117 -3.41 7.99 5.79
CA ASP A 117 -4.67 7.39 6.25
C ASP A 117 -4.80 5.92 5.85
N TYR A 118 -4.49 5.61 4.58
CA TYR A 118 -4.68 4.26 4.03
C TYR A 118 -3.42 3.76 3.33
N LEU A 119 -2.93 2.59 3.73
CA LEU A 119 -1.92 1.86 2.99
C LEU A 119 -2.65 0.86 2.09
N LEU A 120 -2.56 1.05 0.77
CA LEU A 120 -3.29 0.27 -0.21
C LEU A 120 -2.39 -0.79 -0.84
N SER A 121 -2.72 -2.06 -0.60
CA SER A 121 -1.93 -3.19 -1.08
C SER A 121 -2.76 -4.47 -1.12
N TRP A 122 -2.51 -5.31 -2.11
CA TRP A 122 -3.11 -6.64 -2.15
C TRP A 122 -2.37 -7.66 -1.28
N ASN A 123 -1.17 -7.30 -0.76
CA ASN A 123 -0.36 -8.22 0.07
C ASN A 123 -0.92 -8.46 1.47
N PHE A 124 -1.78 -7.58 1.97
CA PHE A 124 -2.26 -7.69 3.35
C PHE A 124 -3.32 -8.76 3.57
N THR A 125 -3.71 -9.47 2.53
CA THR A 125 -4.61 -10.63 2.67
C THR A 125 -4.01 -11.73 3.54
N HIS A 126 -2.67 -11.82 3.63
CA HIS A 126 -1.98 -12.85 4.42
C HIS A 126 -1.36 -12.34 5.74
N LEU A 127 -1.24 -11.03 5.93
CA LEU A 127 -0.89 -10.47 7.23
C LEU A 127 -2.09 -10.51 8.19
N GLY A 128 -3.31 -10.44 7.65
CA GLY A 128 -4.53 -10.63 8.39
C GLY A 128 -4.92 -9.48 9.30
N HIS A 129 -6.12 -9.61 9.86
CA HIS A 129 -6.71 -8.66 10.81
C HIS A 129 -5.87 -8.52 12.09
N ASP A 130 -5.25 -9.63 12.52
CA ASP A 130 -4.45 -9.67 13.75
C ASP A 130 -3.22 -8.75 13.65
N ALA A 131 -2.58 -8.68 12.48
CA ALA A 131 -1.42 -7.81 12.28
C ALA A 131 -1.79 -6.33 12.42
N GLU A 132 -2.93 -5.91 11.86
CA GLU A 132 -3.40 -4.53 12.01
C GLU A 132 -3.74 -4.21 13.47
N MET A 133 -4.33 -5.16 14.19
CA MET A 133 -4.63 -5.00 15.61
C MET A 133 -3.36 -4.89 16.46
N GLU A 134 -2.36 -5.72 16.19
CA GLU A 134 -1.07 -5.66 16.90
C GLU A 134 -0.35 -4.34 16.64
N LEU A 135 -0.36 -3.89 15.38
CA LEU A 135 0.22 -2.60 15.00
C LEU A 135 -0.47 -1.47 15.74
N ARG A 136 -1.80 -1.46 15.76
CA ARG A 136 -2.60 -0.44 16.43
C ARG A 136 -2.34 -0.42 17.93
N SER A 137 -2.28 -1.59 18.56
CA SER A 137 -2.03 -1.71 19.99
C SER A 137 -0.66 -1.14 20.35
N TYR A 138 0.38 -1.52 19.61
CA TYR A 138 1.74 -1.01 19.82
C TYR A 138 1.79 0.51 19.64
N ASN A 139 1.24 1.01 18.53
CA ASN A 139 1.29 2.43 18.20
C ASN A 139 0.50 3.27 19.22
N ASN A 140 -0.66 2.78 19.68
CA ASN A 140 -1.46 3.48 20.70
C ASN A 140 -0.70 3.65 22.01
N GLU A 141 0.04 2.62 22.44
CA GLU A 141 0.88 2.70 23.65
C GLU A 141 1.97 3.77 23.53
N LYS A 142 2.47 3.99 22.31
CA LYS A 142 3.51 4.97 22.03
C LYS A 142 2.98 6.35 21.64
N GLY A 143 1.67 6.51 21.54
CA GLY A 143 1.07 7.75 21.06
C GLY A 143 1.34 8.01 19.58
N ILE A 144 1.48 6.97 18.79
CA ILE A 144 1.82 7.01 17.36
C ILE A 144 0.56 6.74 16.53
N PHE A 145 0.44 7.47 15.41
CA PHE A 145 -0.64 7.30 14.44
C PHE A 145 -0.58 5.91 13.79
N THR A 146 -1.73 5.30 13.54
CA THR A 146 -1.82 4.00 12.84
C THR A 146 -2.62 4.14 11.55
N PRO A 147 -2.01 3.85 10.37
CA PRO A 147 -2.75 3.81 9.12
C PRO A 147 -3.68 2.60 9.08
N ARG A 148 -4.69 2.63 8.23
CA ARG A 148 -5.48 1.45 7.92
C ARG A 148 -4.79 0.69 6.77
N LEU A 149 -4.69 -0.62 6.94
CA LEU A 149 -4.11 -1.52 5.94
C LEU A 149 -5.26 -2.11 5.12
N LEU A 150 -5.38 -1.70 3.86
CA LEU A 150 -6.55 -2.03 3.04
C LEU A 150 -6.15 -2.65 1.71
N THR A 151 -6.92 -3.65 1.29
CA THR A 151 -6.96 -4.06 -0.12
C THR A 151 -7.87 -3.10 -0.89
N VAL A 152 -7.77 -3.12 -2.22
CA VAL A 152 -8.54 -2.17 -3.04
C VAL A 152 -10.04 -2.37 -2.88
N ASP A 153 -10.50 -3.62 -2.84
CA ASP A 153 -11.92 -3.93 -2.63
C ASP A 153 -12.43 -3.46 -1.26
N ASN A 154 -11.61 -3.59 -0.22
CA ASN A 154 -11.96 -3.07 1.11
C ASN A 154 -12.07 -1.55 1.09
N LEU A 155 -11.18 -0.86 0.39
CA LEU A 155 -11.27 0.59 0.24
C LEU A 155 -12.53 1.00 -0.51
N LEU A 156 -12.88 0.31 -1.59
CA LEU A 156 -14.11 0.58 -2.34
C LEU A 156 -15.35 0.40 -1.47
N GLN A 157 -15.35 -0.61 -0.60
CA GLN A 157 -16.44 -0.83 0.34
C GLN A 157 -16.59 0.35 1.31
N ILE A 158 -15.49 0.86 1.84
CA ILE A 158 -15.49 2.04 2.72
C ILE A 158 -16.07 3.25 1.98
N ILE A 159 -15.63 3.48 0.75
CA ILE A 159 -16.13 4.58 -0.08
C ILE A 159 -17.65 4.49 -0.26
N GLU A 160 -18.15 3.30 -0.55
CA GLU A 160 -19.57 3.05 -0.76
C GLU A 160 -20.39 3.31 0.51
N GLU A 161 -19.87 2.91 1.66
CA GLU A 161 -20.53 3.10 2.96
C GLU A 161 -20.59 4.58 3.38
N GLU A 162 -19.67 5.41 2.92
CA GLU A 162 -19.61 6.84 3.24
C GLU A 162 -20.44 7.72 2.29
N ARG A 163 -21.04 7.16 1.27
CA ARG A 163 -21.87 7.92 0.31
C ARG A 163 -23.27 8.18 0.78
#